data_6d8de4c342bdcac48b0947511f89e551
#
_entry.id   6d8de4c342bdcac48b0947511f89e551
#
_cell.length_a   1.000
_cell.length_b   1.000
_cell.length_c   1.000
_cell.angle_alpha   90.00
_cell.angle_beta   90.00
_cell.angle_gamma   90.00
#
_symmetry.space_group_name_H-M   'P 1'
#
loop_
_entity.id
_entity.type
_entity.pdbx_description
1 polymer ?
#
loop_
_entity_poly.entity_id
_entity_poly.type
_entity_poly.pdbx_seq_one_letter_code
_entity_poly.pdbx_strand_id
1 'polypeptide(L)'
;MIIVTGGAGFIGSNLVKELNRQGRDDILIVDDLKDGQNYKNLRGLKFFDYRYKDDFLQNIEDDDFDGTDVDAIFHEGACSDTMEYDVNYMMSVNYEYSKAMLHYSLEHRIPFLYASSASTYGLGTNGFREGDECEDALNPYAFSKLAFDRYVRQILPEARSQVVGLRYFNVYGPQEQHKGKMASIFYQLYNQINETGEARLFSGYGEYGPGEQRRDFIYVKDVVKVNLWFWREKGPSGIYNCGTGEAHTYNEAAQAVIDAIGKGTIEYRAFPEIL
;
A
#
# COMPACT_ATOMS: atom_id res chain seq x y z
N MET A 1 -12.95 18.38 4.64
CA MET A 1 -13.06 16.93 4.89
C MET A 1 -11.95 16.18 4.14
N ILE A 2 -11.42 15.09 4.70
CA ILE A 2 -10.44 14.24 4.02
C ILE A 2 -11.09 12.91 3.65
N ILE A 3 -10.91 12.44 2.42
CA ILE A 3 -11.37 11.11 2.00
C ILE A 3 -10.18 10.14 2.07
N VAL A 4 -10.36 9.00 2.75
CA VAL A 4 -9.36 7.93 2.79
C VAL A 4 -10.02 6.64 2.29
N THR A 5 -9.73 6.26 1.05
CA THR A 5 -10.13 4.95 0.56
C THR A 5 -9.16 3.89 1.07
N GLY A 6 -9.63 2.68 1.32
CA GLY A 6 -8.84 1.68 2.03
C GLY A 6 -8.55 2.08 3.49
N GLY A 7 -9.40 2.96 4.07
CA GLY A 7 -9.18 3.52 5.40
C GLY A 7 -9.24 2.52 6.56
N ALA A 8 -9.84 1.35 6.34
CA ALA A 8 -9.82 0.22 7.27
C ALA A 8 -8.62 -0.72 7.02
N GLY A 9 -7.89 -0.52 5.92
CA GLY A 9 -6.71 -1.30 5.57
C GLY A 9 -5.49 -0.97 6.44
N PHE A 10 -4.36 -1.59 6.10
CA PHE A 10 -3.10 -1.43 6.83
C PHE A 10 -2.58 0.01 6.81
N ILE A 11 -2.31 0.56 5.61
CA ILE A 11 -1.72 1.91 5.47
C ILE A 11 -2.78 2.97 5.78
N GLY A 12 -3.99 2.84 5.20
CA GLY A 12 -5.05 3.81 5.38
C GLY A 12 -5.43 4.04 6.84
N SER A 13 -5.53 2.99 7.65
CA SER A 13 -5.86 3.15 9.07
C SER A 13 -4.74 3.81 9.89
N ASN A 14 -3.47 3.57 9.54
CA ASN A 14 -2.35 4.31 10.13
C ASN A 14 -2.36 5.79 9.72
N LEU A 15 -2.76 6.09 8.48
CA LEU A 15 -2.94 7.47 8.02
C LEU A 15 -4.06 8.18 8.79
N VAL A 16 -5.24 7.54 8.93
CA VAL A 16 -6.35 8.07 9.73
C VAL A 16 -5.92 8.30 11.18
N LYS A 17 -5.17 7.35 11.77
CA LYS A 17 -4.64 7.49 13.13
C LYS A 17 -3.73 8.70 13.29
N GLU A 18 -2.86 8.93 12.33
CA GLU A 18 -1.96 10.10 12.37
C GLU A 18 -2.72 11.41 12.15
N LEU A 19 -3.71 11.44 11.25
CA LEU A 19 -4.61 12.58 11.08
C LEU A 19 -5.36 12.90 12.39
N ASN A 20 -5.89 11.88 13.08
CA ASN A 20 -6.51 12.05 14.39
C ASN A 20 -5.54 12.62 15.44
N ARG A 21 -4.27 12.14 15.46
CA ARG A 21 -3.24 12.67 16.37
C ARG A 21 -2.99 14.17 16.14
N GLN A 22 -3.24 14.63 14.93
CA GLN A 22 -3.10 16.04 14.52
C GLN A 22 -4.40 16.83 14.63
N GLY A 23 -5.43 16.25 15.26
CA GLY A 23 -6.71 16.91 15.52
C GLY A 23 -7.71 16.90 14.38
N ARG A 24 -7.45 16.10 13.28
CA ARG A 24 -8.39 15.93 12.18
C ARG A 24 -9.26 14.68 12.43
N ASP A 25 -10.56 14.88 12.49
CA ASP A 25 -11.59 13.83 12.60
C ASP A 25 -12.70 13.96 11.55
N ASP A 26 -12.63 14.98 10.73
CA ASP A 26 -13.47 15.23 9.57
C ASP A 26 -13.04 14.34 8.38
N ILE A 27 -13.03 13.04 8.60
CA ILE A 27 -12.52 12.03 7.67
C ILE A 27 -13.67 11.15 7.19
N LEU A 28 -13.82 11.01 5.88
CA LEU A 28 -14.66 9.99 5.25
C LEU A 28 -13.82 8.75 4.96
N ILE A 29 -14.16 7.64 5.59
CA ILE A 29 -13.56 6.34 5.30
C ILE A 29 -14.36 5.65 4.21
N VAL A 30 -13.69 5.23 3.14
CA VAL A 30 -14.27 4.44 2.06
C VAL A 30 -13.56 3.10 1.99
N ASP A 31 -14.28 1.99 2.24
CA ASP A 31 -13.65 0.67 2.29
C ASP A 31 -14.66 -0.47 2.03
N ASP A 32 -14.14 -1.70 1.97
CA ASP A 32 -14.87 -2.95 1.92
C ASP A 32 -14.55 -3.77 3.20
N LEU A 33 -15.53 -3.93 4.09
CA LEU A 33 -15.35 -4.62 5.38
C LEU A 33 -15.84 -6.09 5.35
N LYS A 34 -16.00 -6.67 4.16
CA LYS A 34 -16.70 -7.96 3.97
C LYS A 34 -16.20 -9.13 4.82
N ASP A 35 -14.93 -9.20 5.12
CA ASP A 35 -14.37 -10.32 5.89
C ASP A 35 -14.41 -10.09 7.40
N GLY A 36 -14.88 -8.94 7.86
CA GLY A 36 -15.04 -8.62 9.27
C GLY A 36 -13.74 -8.56 10.08
N GLN A 37 -12.57 -8.44 9.46
CA GLN A 37 -11.30 -8.27 10.15
C GLN A 37 -10.80 -6.83 10.14
N ASN A 38 -11.00 -6.13 9.03
CA ASN A 38 -10.55 -4.75 8.83
C ASN A 38 -11.16 -3.77 9.83
N TYR A 39 -12.42 -3.98 10.23
CA TYR A 39 -13.07 -3.08 11.21
C TYR A 39 -12.26 -2.92 12.50
N LYS A 40 -11.42 -3.92 12.84
CA LYS A 40 -10.57 -3.86 14.05
C LYS A 40 -9.57 -2.72 13.98
N ASN A 41 -9.13 -2.33 12.77
CA ASN A 41 -8.23 -1.21 12.56
C ASN A 41 -8.91 0.14 12.78
N LEU A 42 -10.25 0.19 12.64
CA LEU A 42 -11.04 1.40 12.90
C LEU A 42 -11.36 1.62 14.38
N ARG A 43 -11.17 0.60 15.22
CA ARG A 43 -11.47 0.71 16.65
C ARG A 43 -10.61 1.78 17.30
N GLY A 44 -11.28 2.79 17.87
CA GLY A 44 -10.58 3.89 18.53
C GLY A 44 -10.09 5.00 17.59
N LEU A 45 -10.34 4.90 16.30
CA LEU A 45 -10.17 6.00 15.36
C LEU A 45 -11.42 6.89 15.36
N LYS A 46 -11.21 8.19 15.09
CA LYS A 46 -12.27 9.17 14.92
C LYS A 46 -12.40 9.50 13.43
N PHE A 47 -13.61 9.42 12.92
CA PHE A 47 -13.94 9.76 11.55
C PHE A 47 -15.40 10.28 11.49
N PHE A 48 -15.69 11.06 10.46
CA PHE A 48 -17.00 11.67 10.26
C PHE A 48 -18.03 10.63 9.80
N ASP A 49 -17.65 9.81 8.78
CA ASP A 49 -18.55 8.82 8.20
C ASP A 49 -17.75 7.65 7.58
N TYR A 50 -18.45 6.53 7.36
CA TYR A 50 -17.98 5.37 6.61
C TYR A 50 -18.92 5.11 5.44
N ARG A 51 -18.35 4.85 4.27
CA ARG A 51 -19.09 4.40 3.08
C ARG A 51 -18.50 3.12 2.49
N TYR A 52 -19.39 2.25 2.06
CA TYR A 52 -18.99 1.10 1.26
C TYR A 52 -18.44 1.57 -0.09
N LYS A 53 -17.34 0.96 -0.55
CA LYS A 53 -16.58 1.44 -1.70
C LYS A 53 -17.40 1.54 -3.00
N ASP A 54 -18.32 0.56 -3.24
CA ASP A 54 -19.10 0.54 -4.48
C ASP A 54 -20.23 1.57 -4.44
N ASP A 55 -20.86 1.78 -3.27
CA ASP A 55 -21.84 2.85 -3.08
C ASP A 55 -21.20 4.24 -3.26
N PHE A 56 -19.98 4.40 -2.76
CA PHE A 56 -19.24 5.64 -2.95
C PHE A 56 -18.86 5.88 -4.40
N LEU A 57 -18.42 4.83 -5.12
CA LEU A 57 -18.15 4.91 -6.55
C LEU A 57 -19.40 5.34 -7.32
N GLN A 58 -20.55 4.71 -7.05
CA GLN A 58 -21.81 5.08 -7.68
C GLN A 58 -22.18 6.55 -7.42
N ASN A 59 -22.01 7.03 -6.17
CA ASN A 59 -22.32 8.41 -5.84
C ASN A 59 -21.47 9.43 -6.62
N ILE A 60 -20.19 9.14 -6.86
CA ILE A 60 -19.33 10.03 -7.67
C ILE A 60 -19.60 9.92 -9.17
N GLU A 61 -19.98 8.74 -9.68
CA GLU A 61 -20.35 8.54 -11.09
C GLU A 61 -21.70 9.20 -11.43
N ASP A 62 -22.62 9.23 -10.48
CA ASP A 62 -23.93 9.89 -10.60
C ASP A 62 -23.92 11.39 -10.26
N ASP A 63 -22.75 11.95 -9.89
CA ASP A 63 -22.55 13.34 -9.45
C ASP A 63 -23.39 13.68 -8.17
N ASP A 64 -23.66 12.66 -7.35
CA ASP A 64 -24.43 12.79 -6.11
C ASP A 64 -23.55 13.12 -4.89
N PHE A 65 -22.23 13.17 -5.04
CA PHE A 65 -21.31 13.49 -3.97
C PHE A 65 -20.63 14.85 -4.21
N ASP A 66 -21.01 15.85 -3.42
CA ASP A 66 -20.43 17.19 -3.50
C ASP A 66 -19.00 17.21 -2.94
N GLY A 67 -18.05 17.48 -3.83
CA GLY A 67 -16.61 17.56 -3.53
C GLY A 67 -16.11 18.91 -3.03
N THR A 68 -16.98 19.92 -2.90
CA THR A 68 -16.57 21.31 -2.62
C THR A 68 -15.77 21.48 -1.32
N ASP A 69 -16.05 20.67 -0.30
CA ASP A 69 -15.39 20.73 1.00
C ASP A 69 -14.33 19.64 1.21
N VAL A 70 -13.86 19.00 0.13
CA VAL A 70 -12.83 17.95 0.21
C VAL A 70 -11.44 18.56 0.10
N ASP A 71 -10.64 18.41 1.15
CA ASP A 71 -9.25 18.91 1.23
C ASP A 71 -8.24 18.03 0.50
N ALA A 72 -8.48 16.72 0.49
CA ALA A 72 -7.63 15.73 -0.16
C ALA A 72 -8.31 14.36 -0.26
N ILE A 73 -7.89 13.57 -1.24
CA ILE A 73 -8.18 12.14 -1.35
C ILE A 73 -6.88 11.37 -1.19
N PHE A 74 -6.81 10.53 -0.15
CA PHE A 74 -5.76 9.52 -0.01
C PHE A 74 -6.33 8.17 -0.45
N HIS A 75 -5.91 7.73 -1.63
CA HIS A 75 -6.42 6.51 -2.25
C HIS A 75 -5.49 5.32 -1.95
N GLU A 76 -5.71 4.71 -0.78
CA GLU A 76 -4.96 3.53 -0.30
C GLU A 76 -5.72 2.20 -0.59
N GLY A 77 -6.96 2.31 -1.07
CA GLY A 77 -7.82 1.16 -1.39
C GLY A 77 -7.35 0.41 -2.63
N ALA A 78 -7.14 -0.89 -2.50
CA ALA A 78 -6.81 -1.78 -3.59
C ALA A 78 -7.00 -3.25 -3.20
N CYS A 79 -7.19 -4.14 -4.17
CA CYS A 79 -6.85 -5.54 -3.98
C CYS A 79 -5.33 -5.68 -3.98
N SER A 80 -4.74 -6.02 -2.84
CA SER A 80 -3.29 -6.17 -2.66
C SER A 80 -2.83 -7.64 -2.63
N ASP A 81 -3.71 -8.58 -3.01
CA ASP A 81 -3.39 -9.99 -3.10
C ASP A 81 -2.59 -10.26 -4.39
N THR A 82 -1.30 -10.55 -4.24
CA THR A 82 -0.41 -10.86 -5.37
C THR A 82 -0.65 -12.25 -5.95
N MET A 83 -1.47 -13.07 -5.29
CA MET A 83 -1.87 -14.41 -5.73
C MET A 83 -3.27 -14.42 -6.41
N GLU A 84 -3.89 -13.25 -6.57
CA GLU A 84 -5.11 -13.12 -7.35
C GLU A 84 -4.76 -13.10 -8.85
N TYR A 85 -5.28 -14.09 -9.59
CA TYR A 85 -5.04 -14.27 -11.02
C TYR A 85 -6.22 -13.90 -11.91
N ASP A 86 -7.38 -13.51 -11.34
CA ASP A 86 -8.43 -12.88 -12.13
C ASP A 86 -8.04 -11.47 -12.54
N VAL A 87 -7.49 -11.36 -13.74
CA VAL A 87 -7.00 -10.09 -14.30
C VAL A 87 -8.14 -9.08 -14.45
N ASN A 88 -9.36 -9.52 -14.84
CA ASN A 88 -10.49 -8.61 -14.99
C ASN A 88 -10.92 -8.03 -13.65
N TYR A 89 -10.99 -8.86 -12.61
CA TYR A 89 -11.25 -8.41 -11.24
C TYR A 89 -10.18 -7.41 -10.78
N MET A 90 -8.91 -7.76 -10.99
CA MET A 90 -7.78 -6.92 -10.58
C MET A 90 -7.80 -5.56 -11.30
N MET A 91 -8.10 -5.54 -12.60
CA MET A 91 -8.23 -4.31 -13.38
C MET A 91 -9.45 -3.48 -12.93
N SER A 92 -10.58 -4.11 -12.68
CA SER A 92 -11.77 -3.41 -12.18
C SER A 92 -11.49 -2.70 -10.86
N VAL A 93 -10.90 -3.40 -9.88
CA VAL A 93 -10.70 -2.87 -8.52
C VAL A 93 -9.52 -1.91 -8.43
N ASN A 94 -8.40 -2.20 -9.11
CA ASN A 94 -7.17 -1.41 -8.95
C ASN A 94 -6.98 -0.34 -10.03
N TYR A 95 -7.54 -0.53 -11.21
CA TYR A 95 -7.34 0.39 -12.34
C TYR A 95 -8.60 1.24 -12.61
N GLU A 96 -9.75 0.62 -12.90
CA GLU A 96 -10.96 1.39 -13.25
C GLU A 96 -11.47 2.20 -12.06
N TYR A 97 -11.52 1.59 -10.87
CA TYR A 97 -11.89 2.31 -9.65
C TYR A 97 -10.94 3.50 -9.37
N SER A 98 -9.62 3.29 -9.51
CA SER A 98 -8.64 4.37 -9.32
C SER A 98 -8.79 5.49 -10.35
N LYS A 99 -9.15 5.15 -11.60
CA LYS A 99 -9.45 6.16 -12.64
C LYS A 99 -10.67 7.01 -12.28
N ALA A 100 -11.76 6.39 -11.82
CA ALA A 100 -12.94 7.12 -11.39
C ALA A 100 -12.59 8.10 -10.27
N MET A 101 -11.84 7.65 -9.24
CA MET A 101 -11.37 8.51 -8.16
C MET A 101 -10.48 9.66 -8.67
N LEU A 102 -9.57 9.39 -9.59
CA LEU A 102 -8.69 10.39 -10.17
C LEU A 102 -9.51 11.45 -10.95
N HIS A 103 -10.42 11.03 -11.84
CA HIS A 103 -11.24 11.96 -12.61
C HIS A 103 -12.09 12.84 -11.72
N TYR A 104 -12.75 12.26 -10.73
CA TYR A 104 -13.49 13.01 -9.73
C TYR A 104 -12.61 14.06 -9.03
N SER A 105 -11.39 13.67 -8.63
CA SER A 105 -10.46 14.59 -7.97
C SER A 105 -10.02 15.74 -8.88
N LEU A 106 -9.78 15.47 -10.16
CA LEU A 106 -9.38 16.48 -11.14
C LEU A 106 -10.50 17.46 -11.44
N GLU A 107 -11.74 16.99 -11.57
CA GLU A 107 -12.94 17.81 -11.82
C GLU A 107 -13.16 18.80 -10.67
N HIS A 108 -13.09 18.32 -9.44
CA HIS A 108 -13.26 19.13 -8.23
C HIS A 108 -11.98 19.82 -7.74
N ARG A 109 -10.85 19.66 -8.45
CA ARG A 109 -9.53 20.22 -8.09
C ARG A 109 -9.03 19.81 -6.71
N ILE A 110 -9.33 18.59 -6.32
CA ILE A 110 -8.94 18.00 -5.05
C ILE A 110 -7.53 17.38 -5.21
N PRO A 111 -6.59 17.58 -4.27
CA PRO A 111 -5.34 16.84 -4.24
C PRO A 111 -5.59 15.32 -4.13
N PHE A 112 -4.94 14.54 -5.01
CA PHE A 112 -5.08 13.09 -5.09
C PHE A 112 -3.74 12.40 -4.86
N LEU A 113 -3.63 11.67 -3.75
CA LEU A 113 -2.46 10.88 -3.44
C LEU A 113 -2.85 9.40 -3.46
N TYR A 114 -2.10 8.55 -4.18
CA TYR A 114 -2.50 7.17 -4.36
C TYR A 114 -1.37 6.17 -4.12
N ALA A 115 -1.75 4.99 -3.63
CA ALA A 115 -0.88 3.85 -3.44
C ALA A 115 -0.55 3.18 -4.78
N SER A 116 0.67 3.39 -5.27
CA SER A 116 1.31 2.53 -6.26
C SER A 116 2.18 1.48 -5.55
N SER A 117 3.02 0.76 -6.26
CA SER A 117 3.81 -0.34 -5.70
C SER A 117 5.16 -0.50 -6.38
N ALA A 118 6.19 -0.83 -5.62
CA ALA A 118 7.48 -1.25 -6.16
C ALA A 118 7.41 -2.58 -6.93
N SER A 119 6.31 -3.35 -6.82
CA SER A 119 6.08 -4.53 -7.66
C SER A 119 6.05 -4.22 -9.17
N THR A 120 5.82 -2.96 -9.53
CA THR A 120 5.89 -2.47 -10.92
C THR A 120 7.28 -2.65 -11.55
N TYR A 121 8.32 -2.82 -10.76
CA TYR A 121 9.70 -3.07 -11.21
C TYR A 121 10.03 -4.55 -11.40
N GLY A 122 9.08 -5.46 -11.14
CA GLY A 122 9.27 -6.89 -11.26
C GLY A 122 10.40 -7.42 -10.38
N LEU A 123 11.36 -8.11 -10.99
CA LEU A 123 12.56 -8.61 -10.29
C LEU A 123 13.60 -7.51 -10.00
N GLY A 124 13.41 -6.30 -10.54
CA GLY A 124 14.36 -5.21 -10.39
C GLY A 124 15.63 -5.37 -11.24
N THR A 125 15.61 -6.21 -12.27
CA THR A 125 16.74 -6.43 -13.17
C THR A 125 17.24 -5.17 -13.86
N ASN A 126 16.33 -4.23 -14.12
CA ASN A 126 16.62 -2.93 -14.73
C ASN A 126 16.77 -1.80 -13.68
N GLY A 127 16.80 -2.14 -12.38
CA GLY A 127 16.84 -1.19 -11.27
C GLY A 127 15.48 -0.74 -10.78
N PHE A 128 15.49 0.27 -9.90
CA PHE A 128 14.30 0.75 -9.18
C PHE A 128 14.16 2.29 -9.34
N ARG A 129 14.40 2.82 -10.54
CA ARG A 129 14.17 4.24 -10.83
C ARG A 129 12.78 4.44 -11.42
N GLU A 130 12.22 5.63 -11.21
CA GLU A 130 10.89 6.01 -11.68
C GLU A 130 10.87 6.30 -13.19
N GLY A 131 11.25 5.34 -14.01
CA GLY A 131 11.29 5.43 -15.47
C GLY A 131 10.74 4.17 -16.13
N ASP A 132 10.22 4.32 -17.34
CA ASP A 132 9.61 3.21 -18.10
C ASP A 132 10.61 2.07 -18.33
N GLU A 133 11.92 2.40 -18.41
CA GLU A 133 12.99 1.44 -18.61
C GLU A 133 13.19 0.46 -17.45
N CYS A 134 12.72 0.80 -16.26
CA CYS A 134 12.83 -0.04 -15.07
C CYS A 134 11.54 -0.87 -14.80
N GLU A 135 10.48 -0.64 -15.54
CA GLU A 135 9.17 -1.23 -15.30
C GLU A 135 9.01 -2.61 -15.94
N ASP A 136 8.68 -3.62 -15.14
CA ASP A 136 8.51 -5.02 -15.58
C ASP A 136 7.52 -5.77 -14.65
N ALA A 137 6.21 -5.54 -14.85
CA ALA A 137 5.17 -6.13 -14.01
C ALA A 137 5.05 -7.64 -14.25
N LEU A 138 5.24 -8.46 -13.20
CA LEU A 138 5.30 -9.93 -13.30
C LEU A 138 3.99 -10.64 -12.93
N ASN A 139 3.00 -9.95 -12.39
CA ASN A 139 1.73 -10.54 -12.00
C ASN A 139 0.56 -9.55 -12.21
N PRO A 140 -0.71 -10.00 -12.15
CA PRO A 140 -1.86 -9.13 -12.37
C PRO A 140 -1.91 -7.93 -11.42
N TYR A 141 -1.53 -8.09 -10.15
CA TYR A 141 -1.45 -6.99 -9.21
C TYR A 141 -0.46 -5.91 -9.66
N ALA A 142 0.78 -6.30 -9.95
CA ALA A 142 1.82 -5.38 -10.41
C ALA A 142 1.41 -4.70 -11.72
N PHE A 143 0.80 -5.46 -12.65
CA PHE A 143 0.30 -4.94 -13.91
C PHE A 143 -0.79 -3.89 -13.70
N SER A 144 -1.77 -4.13 -12.81
CA SER A 144 -2.84 -3.18 -12.53
C SER A 144 -2.31 -1.84 -11.97
N LYS A 145 -1.31 -1.89 -11.07
CA LYS A 145 -0.65 -0.71 -10.53
C LYS A 145 0.16 0.04 -11.61
N LEU A 146 0.92 -0.71 -12.41
CA LEU A 146 1.69 -0.13 -13.51
C LEU A 146 0.79 0.51 -14.58
N ALA A 147 -0.31 -0.15 -14.94
CA ALA A 147 -1.27 0.41 -15.89
C ALA A 147 -1.84 1.74 -15.40
N PHE A 148 -2.14 1.85 -14.09
CA PHE A 148 -2.62 3.09 -13.50
C PHE A 148 -1.52 4.17 -13.46
N ASP A 149 -0.29 3.83 -13.09
CA ASP A 149 0.85 4.76 -13.15
C ASP A 149 1.04 5.33 -14.56
N ARG A 150 0.98 4.48 -15.60
CA ARG A 150 1.08 4.90 -17.01
C ARG A 150 -0.07 5.80 -17.43
N TYR A 151 -1.28 5.50 -16.96
CA TYR A 151 -2.44 6.36 -17.22
C TYR A 151 -2.26 7.74 -16.56
N VAL A 152 -1.84 7.78 -15.31
CA VAL A 152 -1.56 9.03 -14.58
C VAL A 152 -0.51 9.86 -15.33
N ARG A 153 0.60 9.28 -15.79
CA ARG A 153 1.63 10.02 -16.57
C ARG A 153 1.08 10.73 -17.80
N GLN A 154 0.09 10.13 -18.48
CA GLN A 154 -0.53 10.76 -19.64
C GLN A 154 -1.38 11.98 -19.25
N ILE A 155 -1.99 11.96 -18.07
CA ILE A 155 -2.89 13.03 -17.60
C ILE A 155 -2.12 14.14 -16.87
N LEU A 156 -1.00 13.83 -16.21
CA LEU A 156 -0.24 14.79 -15.41
C LEU A 156 0.03 16.15 -16.10
N PRO A 157 0.38 16.23 -17.39
CA PRO A 157 0.65 17.51 -18.04
C PRO A 157 -0.55 18.47 -18.07
N GLU A 158 -1.77 17.94 -18.02
CA GLU A 158 -3.02 18.71 -18.06
C GLU A 158 -3.70 18.80 -16.68
N ALA A 159 -3.18 18.13 -15.67
CA ALA A 159 -3.75 18.09 -14.33
C ALA A 159 -3.72 19.50 -13.68
N ARG A 160 -4.87 19.93 -13.17
CA ARG A 160 -5.01 21.25 -12.50
C ARG A 160 -5.05 21.13 -10.97
N SER A 161 -4.95 19.92 -10.44
CA SER A 161 -4.77 19.63 -9.01
C SER A 161 -3.55 18.76 -8.82
N GLN A 162 -3.08 18.66 -7.58
CA GLN A 162 -1.96 17.80 -7.24
C GLN A 162 -2.33 16.32 -7.45
N VAL A 163 -1.49 15.56 -8.15
CA VAL A 163 -1.61 14.11 -8.29
C VAL A 163 -0.27 13.47 -7.96
N VAL A 164 -0.24 12.62 -6.94
CA VAL A 164 0.98 11.98 -6.44
C VAL A 164 0.78 10.47 -6.32
N GLY A 165 1.55 9.70 -7.06
CA GLY A 165 1.65 8.25 -6.93
C GLY A 165 2.85 7.87 -6.07
N LEU A 166 2.66 7.00 -5.09
CA LEU A 166 3.73 6.52 -4.22
C LEU A 166 3.93 5.02 -4.43
N ARG A 167 5.05 4.63 -5.03
CA ARG A 167 5.47 3.23 -5.19
C ARG A 167 6.01 2.73 -3.87
N TYR A 168 5.12 2.18 -3.05
CA TYR A 168 5.51 1.61 -1.77
C TYR A 168 6.38 0.37 -1.96
N PHE A 169 7.51 0.35 -1.26
CA PHE A 169 8.35 -0.84 -1.10
C PHE A 169 7.74 -1.76 -0.03
N ASN A 170 8.51 -2.55 0.69
CA ASN A 170 7.94 -3.55 1.59
C ASN A 170 7.54 -2.91 2.93
N VAL A 171 6.31 -2.40 2.99
CA VAL A 171 5.79 -1.73 4.17
C VAL A 171 5.54 -2.72 5.30
N TYR A 172 5.94 -2.38 6.52
CA TYR A 172 5.67 -3.17 7.73
C TYR A 172 5.22 -2.29 8.90
N GLY A 173 4.52 -2.88 9.88
CA GLY A 173 4.17 -2.18 11.12
C GLY A 173 2.79 -2.55 11.68
N PRO A 174 2.27 -1.76 12.63
CA PRO A 174 1.00 -2.06 13.28
C PRO A 174 -0.18 -2.02 12.30
N GLN A 175 -1.25 -2.76 12.64
CA GLN A 175 -2.52 -2.83 11.92
C GLN A 175 -2.47 -3.65 10.60
N GLU A 176 -1.51 -4.54 10.44
CA GLU A 176 -1.44 -5.46 9.30
C GLU A 176 -1.99 -6.87 9.57
N GLN A 177 -2.49 -7.15 10.78
CA GLN A 177 -2.92 -8.48 11.21
C GLN A 177 -4.06 -9.08 10.36
N HIS A 178 -4.88 -8.27 9.72
CA HIS A 178 -5.96 -8.71 8.83
C HIS A 178 -5.47 -9.23 7.47
N LYS A 179 -4.21 -8.96 7.11
CA LYS A 179 -3.64 -9.31 5.79
C LYS A 179 -3.30 -10.80 5.65
N GLY A 180 -3.36 -11.59 6.72
CA GLY A 180 -3.07 -13.02 6.66
C GLY A 180 -1.70 -13.30 6.02
N LYS A 181 -1.67 -14.07 4.93
CA LYS A 181 -0.43 -14.42 4.20
C LYS A 181 0.23 -13.21 3.51
N MET A 182 -0.52 -12.13 3.24
CA MET A 182 -0.01 -10.91 2.64
C MET A 182 0.54 -9.90 3.67
N ALA A 183 0.55 -10.26 4.96
CA ALA A 183 1.21 -9.45 5.98
C ALA A 183 2.74 -9.45 5.77
N SER A 184 3.41 -8.42 6.29
CA SER A 184 4.86 -8.29 6.17
C SER A 184 5.60 -9.47 6.79
N ILE A 185 6.83 -9.70 6.35
CA ILE A 185 7.68 -10.75 6.91
C ILE A 185 7.89 -10.54 8.43
N PHE A 186 7.96 -9.29 8.91
CA PHE A 186 8.12 -9.00 10.33
C PHE A 186 6.95 -9.52 11.17
N TYR A 187 5.71 -9.31 10.71
CA TYR A 187 4.52 -9.83 11.39
C TYR A 187 4.43 -11.35 11.33
N GLN A 188 4.77 -11.93 10.18
CA GLN A 188 4.80 -13.39 10.03
C GLN A 188 5.84 -14.03 10.95
N LEU A 189 7.05 -13.51 10.99
CA LEU A 189 8.13 -13.99 11.87
C LEU A 189 7.79 -13.81 13.35
N TYR A 190 7.20 -12.68 13.71
CA TYR A 190 6.71 -12.44 15.08
C TYR A 190 5.74 -13.54 15.54
N ASN A 191 4.77 -13.89 14.70
CA ASN A 191 3.81 -14.94 15.00
C ASN A 191 4.49 -16.32 15.08
N GLN A 192 5.33 -16.67 14.10
CA GLN A 192 6.05 -17.95 14.08
C GLN A 192 6.91 -18.14 15.32
N ILE A 193 7.69 -17.13 15.70
CA ILE A 193 8.56 -17.22 16.89
C ILE A 193 7.73 -17.38 18.17
N ASN A 194 6.61 -16.67 18.28
CA ASN A 194 5.74 -16.80 19.45
C ASN A 194 5.07 -18.18 19.54
N GLU A 195 4.70 -18.77 18.41
CA GLU A 195 4.02 -20.07 18.34
C GLU A 195 4.98 -21.25 18.48
N THR A 196 6.14 -21.18 17.82
CA THR A 196 7.04 -22.34 17.66
C THR A 196 8.47 -22.12 18.17
N GLY A 197 8.85 -20.88 18.46
CA GLY A 197 10.24 -20.52 18.78
C GLY A 197 11.14 -20.38 17.54
N GLU A 198 10.62 -20.56 16.32
CA GLU A 198 11.39 -20.59 15.09
C GLU A 198 11.00 -19.46 14.14
N ALA A 199 12.00 -18.77 13.58
CA ALA A 199 11.88 -17.88 12.45
C ALA A 199 12.17 -18.67 11.16
N ARG A 200 11.15 -18.97 10.37
CA ARG A 200 11.27 -19.86 9.20
C ARG A 200 11.53 -19.06 7.94
N LEU A 201 12.71 -19.20 7.39
CA LEU A 201 13.15 -18.60 6.14
C LEU A 201 13.29 -19.65 5.04
N PHE A 202 13.31 -19.22 3.80
CA PHE A 202 13.62 -20.12 2.69
C PHE A 202 15.13 -20.33 2.58
N SER A 203 15.52 -21.56 2.23
CA SER A 203 16.85 -21.89 1.73
C SER A 203 17.10 -21.10 0.43
N GLY A 204 18.36 -20.99 0.04
CA GLY A 204 18.76 -20.19 -1.12
C GLY A 204 18.01 -20.57 -2.42
N TYR A 205 17.87 -19.59 -3.29
CA TYR A 205 17.33 -19.74 -4.64
C TYR A 205 18.14 -18.88 -5.63
N GLY A 206 18.52 -19.45 -6.76
CA GLY A 206 19.36 -18.76 -7.74
C GLY A 206 20.72 -18.38 -7.15
N GLU A 207 21.07 -17.11 -7.20
CA GLU A 207 22.33 -16.57 -6.67
C GLU A 207 22.30 -16.28 -5.16
N TYR A 208 21.12 -16.38 -4.52
CA TYR A 208 20.97 -16.09 -3.11
C TYR A 208 21.15 -17.33 -2.23
N GLY A 209 21.99 -17.20 -1.21
CA GLY A 209 22.09 -18.19 -0.13
C GLY A 209 20.84 -18.22 0.76
N PRO A 210 20.80 -19.10 1.80
CA PRO A 210 19.68 -19.21 2.72
C PRO A 210 19.37 -17.88 3.42
N GLY A 211 18.15 -17.36 3.21
CA GLY A 211 17.69 -16.10 3.81
C GLY A 211 18.36 -14.83 3.26
N GLU A 212 19.18 -14.93 2.21
CA GLU A 212 19.94 -13.81 1.66
C GLU A 212 19.16 -12.96 0.62
N GLN A 213 17.95 -13.36 0.27
CA GLN A 213 17.06 -12.54 -0.55
C GLN A 213 16.86 -11.18 0.13
N ARG A 214 16.81 -10.12 -0.67
CA ARG A 214 16.81 -8.75 -0.17
C ARG A 214 15.52 -8.01 -0.49
N ARG A 215 15.10 -7.14 0.43
CA ARG A 215 14.00 -6.19 0.23
C ARG A 215 14.33 -4.87 0.91
N ASP A 216 13.83 -3.78 0.32
CA ASP A 216 13.75 -2.50 1.03
C ASP A 216 12.50 -2.54 1.93
N PHE A 217 12.72 -2.49 3.23
CA PHE A 217 11.67 -2.52 4.25
C PHE A 217 11.45 -1.12 4.80
N ILE A 218 10.24 -0.59 4.63
CA ILE A 218 9.88 0.74 5.12
C ILE A 218 8.80 0.65 6.21
N TYR A 219 8.98 1.40 7.30
CA TYR A 219 8.02 1.43 8.39
C TYR A 219 6.77 2.24 8.02
N VAL A 220 5.58 1.70 8.33
CA VAL A 220 4.31 2.31 7.91
C VAL A 220 4.13 3.76 8.36
N LYS A 221 4.68 4.15 9.51
CA LYS A 221 4.61 5.56 9.95
C LYS A 221 5.45 6.50 9.08
N ASP A 222 6.52 6.01 8.46
CA ASP A 222 7.31 6.82 7.53
C ASP A 222 6.57 6.94 6.19
N VAL A 223 5.91 5.90 5.72
CA VAL A 223 4.97 5.97 4.58
C VAL A 223 3.89 7.01 4.83
N VAL A 224 3.27 7.00 6.00
CA VAL A 224 2.26 8.00 6.41
C VAL A 224 2.84 9.42 6.42
N LYS A 225 4.06 9.62 6.94
CA LYS A 225 4.72 10.93 6.91
C LYS A 225 4.95 11.43 5.49
N VAL A 226 5.37 10.54 4.56
CA VAL A 226 5.58 10.90 3.15
C VAL A 226 4.27 11.35 2.51
N ASN A 227 3.17 10.60 2.70
CA ASN A 227 1.84 11.01 2.22
C ASN A 227 1.44 12.40 2.73
N LEU A 228 1.52 12.60 4.04
CA LEU A 228 1.14 13.86 4.67
C LEU A 228 2.06 15.00 4.28
N TRP A 229 3.34 14.74 4.05
CA TRP A 229 4.30 15.75 3.57
C TRP A 229 3.91 16.23 2.17
N PHE A 230 3.69 15.32 1.20
CA PHE A 230 3.28 15.71 -0.15
C PHE A 230 2.02 16.58 -0.14
N TRP A 231 1.02 16.18 0.65
CA TRP A 231 -0.23 16.93 0.74
C TRP A 231 -0.03 18.33 1.33
N ARG A 232 0.65 18.44 2.47
CA ARG A 232 0.79 19.69 3.23
C ARG A 232 1.72 20.69 2.60
N GLU A 233 2.88 20.21 2.19
CA GLU A 233 3.89 21.05 1.57
C GLU A 233 3.61 21.30 0.09
N LYS A 234 2.48 20.78 -0.43
CA LYS A 234 2.10 20.86 -1.84
C LYS A 234 3.25 20.39 -2.74
N GLY A 235 3.84 19.26 -2.40
CA GLY A 235 4.92 18.66 -3.16
C GLY A 235 4.53 18.50 -4.64
N PRO A 236 5.48 18.43 -5.56
CA PRO A 236 5.18 18.36 -6.98
C PRO A 236 4.38 17.11 -7.34
N SER A 237 3.49 17.24 -8.34
CA SER A 237 2.80 16.10 -8.93
C SER A 237 3.81 15.16 -9.60
N GLY A 238 3.55 13.85 -9.53
CA GLY A 238 4.44 12.84 -10.10
C GLY A 238 4.25 11.47 -9.48
N ILE A 239 5.08 10.53 -9.91
CA ILE A 239 5.13 9.18 -9.37
C ILE A 239 6.51 8.98 -8.75
N TYR A 240 6.55 8.57 -7.49
CA TYR A 240 7.76 8.54 -6.68
C TYR A 240 7.93 7.21 -5.96
N ASN A 241 9.15 6.78 -5.80
CA ASN A 241 9.48 5.67 -4.91
C ASN A 241 9.25 6.08 -3.45
N CYS A 242 8.67 5.16 -2.68
CA CYS A 242 8.50 5.31 -1.23
C CYS A 242 9.11 4.09 -0.53
N GLY A 243 10.40 4.13 -0.33
CA GLY A 243 11.26 3.17 0.34
C GLY A 243 12.33 3.87 1.15
N THR A 244 13.23 3.11 1.74
CA THR A 244 14.39 3.65 2.50
C THR A 244 15.61 3.90 1.59
N GLY A 245 15.65 3.26 0.43
CA GLY A 245 16.80 3.22 -0.45
C GLY A 245 17.86 2.18 -0.04
N GLU A 246 17.61 1.43 1.03
CA GLU A 246 18.49 0.39 1.55
C GLU A 246 17.79 -0.97 1.54
N ALA A 247 18.44 -1.98 0.93
CA ALA A 247 17.92 -3.33 0.87
C ALA A 247 18.55 -4.21 1.95
N HIS A 248 17.71 -4.85 2.76
CA HIS A 248 18.09 -5.76 3.84
C HIS A 248 17.70 -7.20 3.51
N THR A 249 18.47 -8.15 4.05
CA THR A 249 18.20 -9.59 3.89
C THR A 249 17.05 -10.05 4.77
N TYR A 250 16.45 -11.18 4.43
CA TYR A 250 15.49 -11.83 5.33
C TYR A 250 16.16 -12.33 6.62
N ASN A 251 17.46 -12.65 6.58
CA ASN A 251 18.24 -12.97 7.78
C ASN A 251 18.30 -11.79 8.75
N GLU A 252 18.62 -10.59 8.25
CA GLU A 252 18.62 -9.36 9.06
C GLU A 252 17.24 -9.06 9.64
N ALA A 253 16.17 -9.23 8.84
CA ALA A 253 14.81 -9.05 9.31
C ALA A 253 14.44 -10.07 10.42
N ALA A 254 14.81 -11.34 10.24
CA ALA A 254 14.55 -12.37 11.25
C ALA A 254 15.33 -12.12 12.54
N GLN A 255 16.61 -11.74 12.43
CA GLN A 255 17.43 -11.42 13.61
C GLN A 255 16.86 -10.22 14.36
N ALA A 256 16.42 -9.16 13.67
CA ALA A 256 15.79 -8.02 14.31
C ALA A 256 14.52 -8.38 15.10
N VAL A 257 13.69 -9.31 14.58
CA VAL A 257 12.50 -9.80 15.29
C VAL A 257 12.89 -10.65 16.51
N ILE A 258 13.88 -11.54 16.36
CA ILE A 258 14.41 -12.38 17.46
C ILE A 258 14.94 -11.49 18.59
N ASP A 259 15.74 -10.47 18.25
CA ASP A 259 16.32 -9.55 19.23
C ASP A 259 15.23 -8.74 19.96
N ALA A 260 14.19 -8.31 19.23
CA ALA A 260 13.06 -7.58 19.82
C ALA A 260 12.21 -8.45 20.77
N ILE A 261 12.04 -9.74 20.46
CA ILE A 261 11.28 -10.69 21.29
C ILE A 261 12.17 -11.22 22.45
N GLY A 262 13.48 -11.29 22.26
CA GLY A 262 14.44 -11.84 23.20
C GLY A 262 14.56 -13.37 23.19
N LYS A 263 13.98 -14.05 22.17
CA LYS A 263 14.06 -15.50 21.97
C LYS A 263 13.79 -15.87 20.51
N GLY A 264 14.22 -17.06 20.12
CA GLY A 264 13.96 -17.66 18.82
C GLY A 264 15.25 -18.09 18.12
N THR A 265 15.10 -18.94 17.10
CA THR A 265 16.17 -19.40 16.21
C THR A 265 15.74 -19.29 14.75
N ILE A 266 16.69 -19.09 13.84
CA ILE A 266 16.41 -19.10 12.40
C ILE A 266 16.47 -20.55 11.92
N GLU A 267 15.41 -20.99 11.22
CA GLU A 267 15.30 -22.29 10.57
C GLU A 267 15.10 -22.10 9.05
N TYR A 268 15.91 -22.82 8.25
CA TYR A 268 15.81 -22.75 6.80
C TYR A 268 14.99 -23.91 6.23
N ARG A 269 14.04 -23.60 5.35
CA ARG A 269 13.19 -24.58 4.66
C ARG A 269 13.41 -24.53 3.16
N ALA A 270 13.22 -25.66 2.51
CA ALA A 270 13.27 -25.72 1.05
C ALA A 270 12.30 -24.70 0.42
N PHE A 271 12.76 -24.08 -0.66
CA PHE A 271 11.91 -23.19 -1.47
C PHE A 271 10.77 -24.03 -2.08
N PRO A 272 9.52 -23.56 -2.05
CA PRO A 272 8.42 -24.28 -2.70
C PRO A 272 8.69 -24.43 -4.19
N GLU A 273 8.39 -25.61 -4.75
CA GLU A 273 8.55 -25.86 -6.21
C GLU A 273 7.58 -25.05 -7.08
N ILE A 274 6.59 -24.38 -6.45
CA ILE A 274 5.54 -23.58 -7.11
C ILE A 274 5.57 -22.17 -6.54
N LEU A 275 6.38 -21.33 -7.13
CA LEU A 275 6.26 -19.87 -7.04
C LEU A 275 6.74 -19.26 -8.36
#